data_949fe61eaca0194370cb35338c7e68b4
#
_entry.id   949fe61eaca0194370cb35338c7e68b4
#
_cell.length_a   1.000
_cell.length_b   1.000
_cell.length_c   1.000
_cell.angle_alpha   90.00
_cell.angle_beta   90.00
_cell.angle_gamma   90.00
#
_symmetry.space_group_name_H-M   'P 1'
#
loop_
_entity.id
_entity.type
_entity.pdbx_description
1 polymer ?
#
loop_
_entity_poly.entity_id
_entity_poly.type
_entity_poly.pdbx_seq_one_letter_code
_entity_poly.pdbx_strand_id
1 'polypeptide(L)'
;AAAIAKQEALVNSRFHLFREKLASTNALNGSLDGFIAQLERDFRSEQYLEQLADLERTCQRSLATATFADAAVREALAEVFKRLTTEAPALFAPGAKRKSDFFRDIAGSQYLATGEAVAKEAGTRYDYLLNLFDRSIIEVENRVYADSIRRHLLAALERTFIALPETTARRAQVEAPIKGILDTELEETYVVGTGYGRARLPFGKEHIRSEILCHGLGAHVMYPGTATVLDIGGQDTKAIQVDPAGIVESFQMNDRCAAGCGRYLGYIADEMNMGLH
;
A
#
# COMPACT_ATOMS: atom_id res chain seq x y z
N ALA A 1 -5.18 10.72 6.23
CA ALA A 1 -5.87 9.41 6.14
C ALA A 1 -7.05 9.46 5.17
N ALA A 2 -8.09 10.31 5.37
CA ALA A 2 -9.28 10.34 4.50
C ALA A 2 -8.95 10.63 3.03
N ALA A 3 -8.07 11.59 2.74
CA ALA A 3 -7.67 11.93 1.38
C ALA A 3 -6.90 10.78 0.69
N ILE A 4 -6.08 10.03 1.44
CA ILE A 4 -5.37 8.86 0.94
C ILE A 4 -6.35 7.73 0.63
N ALA A 5 -7.29 7.46 1.53
CA ALA A 5 -8.33 6.44 1.31
C ALA A 5 -9.19 6.77 0.07
N LYS A 6 -9.53 8.04 -0.12
CA LYS A 6 -10.23 8.51 -1.33
C LYS A 6 -9.40 8.27 -2.59
N GLN A 7 -8.12 8.58 -2.55
CA GLN A 7 -7.21 8.33 -3.67
C GLN A 7 -7.16 6.84 -4.03
N GLU A 8 -7.02 5.95 -3.04
CA GLU A 8 -7.01 4.50 -3.27
C GLU A 8 -8.34 3.99 -3.84
N ALA A 9 -9.47 4.48 -3.34
CA ALA A 9 -10.79 4.14 -3.89
C ALA A 9 -10.92 4.54 -5.36
N LEU A 10 -10.45 5.73 -5.74
CA LEU A 10 -10.44 6.19 -7.14
C LEU A 10 -9.55 5.32 -8.03
N VAL A 11 -8.37 4.93 -7.54
CA VAL A 11 -7.46 4.02 -8.27
C VAL A 11 -8.13 2.68 -8.51
N ASN A 12 -8.70 2.07 -7.47
CA ASN A 12 -9.36 0.78 -7.57
C ASN A 12 -10.56 0.82 -8.53
N SER A 13 -11.36 1.90 -8.48
CA SER A 13 -12.47 2.12 -9.42
C SER A 13 -11.99 2.20 -10.88
N ARG A 14 -10.85 2.86 -11.15
CA ARG A 14 -10.26 2.92 -12.48
C ARG A 14 -9.80 1.54 -12.97
N PHE A 15 -9.17 0.74 -12.14
CA PHE A 15 -8.76 -0.62 -12.51
C PHE A 15 -9.97 -1.52 -12.80
N HIS A 16 -11.06 -1.37 -12.03
CA HIS A 16 -12.32 -2.05 -12.33
C HIS A 16 -12.88 -1.66 -13.70
N LEU A 17 -12.94 -0.36 -13.99
CA LEU A 17 -13.39 0.14 -15.29
C LEU A 17 -12.49 -0.29 -16.46
N PHE A 18 -11.15 -0.35 -16.25
CA PHE A 18 -10.22 -0.88 -17.25
C PHE A 18 -10.55 -2.33 -17.58
N ARG A 19 -10.75 -3.16 -16.56
CA ARG A 19 -11.12 -4.57 -16.73
C ARG A 19 -12.42 -4.72 -17.51
N GLU A 20 -13.48 -4.04 -17.13
CA GLU A 20 -14.77 -4.08 -17.81
C GLU A 20 -14.68 -3.63 -19.27
N LYS A 21 -14.01 -2.49 -19.50
CA LYS A 21 -13.90 -1.93 -20.83
C LYS A 21 -13.06 -2.79 -21.75
N LEU A 22 -11.94 -3.30 -21.29
CA LEU A 22 -11.09 -4.18 -22.08
C LEU A 22 -11.73 -5.54 -22.34
N ALA A 23 -12.50 -6.08 -21.39
CA ALA A 23 -13.30 -7.28 -21.60
C ALA A 23 -14.33 -7.08 -22.74
N SER A 24 -15.00 -5.93 -22.77
CA SER A 24 -16.01 -5.62 -23.80
C SER A 24 -15.41 -5.46 -25.20
N THR A 25 -14.13 -5.10 -25.32
CA THR A 25 -13.46 -4.92 -26.61
C THR A 25 -12.86 -6.22 -27.16
N ASN A 26 -12.78 -7.26 -26.34
CA ASN A 26 -12.08 -8.52 -26.66
C ASN A 26 -10.65 -8.33 -27.18
N ALA A 27 -10.01 -7.23 -26.80
CA ALA A 27 -8.69 -6.84 -27.31
C ALA A 27 -7.57 -7.76 -26.83
N LEU A 28 -7.75 -8.43 -25.68
CA LEU A 28 -6.71 -9.22 -25.01
C LEU A 28 -6.92 -10.74 -25.06
N ASN A 29 -7.99 -11.25 -25.72
CA ASN A 29 -8.21 -12.67 -26.06
C ASN A 29 -7.76 -13.68 -24.96
N GLY A 30 -8.28 -13.56 -23.76
CA GLY A 30 -7.97 -14.49 -22.66
C GLY A 30 -6.73 -14.11 -21.82
N SER A 31 -5.92 -13.13 -22.23
CA SER A 31 -4.80 -12.61 -21.45
C SER A 31 -5.16 -11.38 -20.59
N LEU A 32 -6.46 -11.05 -20.49
CA LEU A 32 -6.95 -9.86 -19.78
C LEU A 32 -6.49 -9.82 -18.30
N ASP A 33 -6.68 -10.93 -17.59
CA ASP A 33 -6.32 -10.98 -16.16
C ASP A 33 -4.83 -10.81 -15.94
N GLY A 34 -4.01 -11.43 -16.79
CA GLY A 34 -2.56 -11.27 -16.77
C GLY A 34 -2.13 -9.84 -17.07
N PHE A 35 -2.78 -9.19 -18.05
CA PHE A 35 -2.51 -7.80 -18.41
C PHE A 35 -2.88 -6.83 -17.28
N ILE A 36 -4.08 -6.95 -16.73
CA ILE A 36 -4.53 -6.08 -15.62
C ILE A 36 -3.63 -6.27 -14.39
N ALA A 37 -3.29 -7.51 -14.04
CA ALA A 37 -2.40 -7.80 -12.92
C ALA A 37 -0.99 -7.23 -13.15
N GLN A 38 -0.47 -7.25 -14.37
CA GLN A 38 0.81 -6.62 -14.69
C GLN A 38 0.71 -5.09 -14.62
N LEU A 39 -0.33 -4.50 -15.21
CA LEU A 39 -0.56 -3.05 -15.17
C LEU A 39 -0.66 -2.53 -13.72
N GLU A 40 -1.34 -3.28 -12.85
CA GLU A 40 -1.44 -2.92 -11.44
C GLU A 40 -0.09 -2.98 -10.72
N ARG A 41 0.71 -4.02 -10.95
CA ARG A 41 2.07 -4.13 -10.40
C ARG A 41 2.96 -2.98 -10.86
N ASP A 42 2.94 -2.67 -12.16
CA ASP A 42 3.73 -1.59 -12.73
C ASP A 42 3.28 -0.23 -12.17
N PHE A 43 1.98 -0.02 -12.01
CA PHE A 43 1.44 1.19 -11.38
C PHE A 43 1.87 1.33 -9.92
N ARG A 44 1.80 0.27 -9.12
CA ARG A 44 2.25 0.28 -7.74
C ARG A 44 3.76 0.53 -7.63
N SER A 45 4.53 0.02 -8.57
CA SER A 45 5.98 0.31 -8.69
C SER A 45 6.23 1.80 -8.94
N GLU A 46 5.49 2.44 -9.85
CA GLU A 46 5.61 3.89 -10.12
C GLU A 46 5.23 4.73 -8.88
N GLN A 47 4.16 4.37 -8.19
CA GLN A 47 3.78 5.03 -6.94
C GLN A 47 4.87 4.92 -5.89
N TYR A 48 5.41 3.72 -5.69
CA TYR A 48 6.48 3.48 -4.73
C TYR A 48 7.74 4.29 -5.05
N LEU A 49 8.15 4.35 -6.29
CA LEU A 49 9.33 5.12 -6.73
C LEU A 49 9.15 6.63 -6.49
N GLU A 50 7.96 7.18 -6.72
CA GLU A 50 7.70 8.59 -6.40
C GLU A 50 7.75 8.86 -4.90
N GLN A 51 7.13 7.99 -4.09
CA GLN A 51 7.17 8.10 -2.64
C GLN A 51 8.60 7.93 -2.09
N LEU A 52 9.40 7.03 -2.69
CA LEU A 52 10.80 6.84 -2.32
C LEU A 52 11.64 8.09 -2.64
N ALA A 53 11.44 8.71 -3.81
CA ALA A 53 12.09 9.96 -4.15
C ALA A 53 11.68 11.12 -3.22
N ASP A 54 10.42 11.13 -2.78
CA ASP A 54 9.96 12.11 -1.77
C ASP A 54 10.59 11.88 -0.41
N LEU A 55 10.76 10.62 -0.03
CA LEU A 55 11.44 10.24 1.21
C LEU A 55 12.89 10.69 1.19
N GLU A 56 13.59 10.46 0.08
CA GLU A 56 14.96 10.94 -0.12
C GLU A 56 15.06 12.45 0.06
N ARG A 57 14.21 13.22 -0.66
CA ARG A 57 14.16 14.70 -0.55
C ARG A 57 13.89 15.16 0.89
N THR A 58 13.00 14.46 1.59
CA THR A 58 12.64 14.80 2.97
C THR A 58 13.78 14.47 3.94
N CYS A 59 14.46 13.33 3.77
CA CYS A 59 15.66 12.99 4.52
C CYS A 59 16.80 13.99 4.29
N GLN A 60 17.01 14.41 3.03
CA GLN A 60 18.03 15.44 2.70
C GLN A 60 17.72 16.79 3.36
N ARG A 61 16.44 17.22 3.40
CA ARG A 61 16.04 18.43 4.13
C ARG A 61 16.28 18.30 5.64
N SER A 62 15.92 17.15 6.20
CA SER A 62 16.16 16.85 7.62
C SER A 62 17.65 16.83 7.95
N LEU A 63 18.48 16.27 7.08
CA LEU A 63 19.93 16.25 7.22
C LEU A 63 20.53 17.66 7.19
N ALA A 64 20.02 18.56 6.36
CA ALA A 64 20.54 19.94 6.25
C ALA A 64 20.50 20.72 7.58
N THR A 65 19.59 20.33 8.49
CA THR A 65 19.44 20.95 9.83
C THR A 65 19.96 20.09 10.97
N ALA A 66 20.50 18.91 10.68
CA ALA A 66 20.97 17.98 11.69
C ALA A 66 22.37 18.35 12.19
N THR A 67 22.62 18.18 13.49
CA THR A 67 23.92 18.45 14.12
C THR A 67 25.01 17.45 13.72
N PHE A 68 24.63 16.31 13.15
CA PHE A 68 25.51 15.24 12.67
C PHE A 68 25.71 15.24 11.14
N ALA A 69 25.35 16.33 10.47
CA ALA A 69 25.44 16.46 9.02
C ALA A 69 26.88 16.66 8.55
N ASP A 70 27.60 15.57 8.37
CA ASP A 70 28.94 15.55 7.75
C ASP A 70 28.91 14.97 6.32
N ALA A 71 30.05 14.92 5.66
CA ALA A 71 30.16 14.40 4.30
C ALA A 71 29.86 12.90 4.22
N ALA A 72 30.34 12.11 5.21
CA ALA A 72 30.15 10.67 5.23
C ALA A 72 28.66 10.29 5.37
N VAL A 73 27.91 11.00 6.23
CA VAL A 73 26.45 10.78 6.37
C VAL A 73 25.71 11.15 5.09
N ARG A 74 26.11 12.21 4.39
CA ARG A 74 25.48 12.62 3.11
C ARG A 74 25.70 11.59 2.01
N GLU A 75 26.93 11.11 1.88
CA GLU A 75 27.29 10.07 0.91
C GLU A 75 26.57 8.75 1.23
N ALA A 76 26.54 8.36 2.49
CA ALA A 76 25.83 7.17 2.95
C ALA A 76 24.33 7.27 2.65
N LEU A 77 23.66 8.41 2.95
CA LEU A 77 22.26 8.61 2.64
C LEU A 77 21.97 8.50 1.14
N ALA A 78 22.79 9.12 0.30
CA ALA A 78 22.65 9.04 -1.14
C ALA A 78 22.82 7.60 -1.67
N GLU A 79 23.79 6.85 -1.13
CA GLU A 79 24.02 5.46 -1.52
C GLU A 79 22.86 4.55 -1.08
N VAL A 80 22.26 4.78 0.10
CA VAL A 80 21.05 4.06 0.54
C VAL A 80 19.94 4.24 -0.49
N PHE A 81 19.57 5.46 -0.83
CA PHE A 81 18.47 5.70 -1.78
C PHE A 81 18.77 5.21 -3.19
N LYS A 82 20.02 5.27 -3.63
CA LYS A 82 20.44 4.69 -4.91
C LYS A 82 20.21 3.18 -4.94
N ARG A 83 20.58 2.45 -3.88
CA ARG A 83 20.33 0.99 -3.78
C ARG A 83 18.84 0.69 -3.74
N LEU A 84 18.08 1.39 -2.89
CA LEU A 84 16.63 1.22 -2.79
C LEU A 84 15.92 1.45 -4.13
N THR A 85 16.29 2.49 -4.87
CA THR A 85 15.73 2.79 -6.19
C THR A 85 16.08 1.71 -7.22
N THR A 86 17.31 1.19 -7.15
CA THR A 86 17.77 0.13 -8.05
C THR A 86 17.04 -1.19 -7.80
N GLU A 87 16.74 -1.51 -6.54
CA GLU A 87 16.11 -2.76 -6.12
C GLU A 87 14.58 -2.70 -6.19
N ALA A 88 13.98 -1.51 -6.22
CA ALA A 88 12.55 -1.30 -6.20
C ALA A 88 11.77 -2.14 -7.25
N PRO A 89 12.19 -2.26 -8.52
CA PRO A 89 11.45 -3.06 -9.51
C PRO A 89 11.30 -4.54 -9.10
N ALA A 90 12.28 -5.11 -8.41
CA ALA A 90 12.23 -6.50 -7.97
C ALA A 90 11.13 -6.75 -6.92
N LEU A 91 10.78 -5.72 -6.12
CA LEU A 91 9.71 -5.81 -5.12
C LEU A 91 8.32 -5.97 -5.74
N PHE A 92 8.16 -5.54 -7.00
CA PHE A 92 6.89 -5.59 -7.74
C PHE A 92 6.91 -6.61 -8.87
N ALA A 93 7.96 -7.40 -8.99
CA ALA A 93 8.04 -8.45 -9.99
C ALA A 93 6.97 -9.55 -9.77
N PRO A 94 6.55 -10.27 -10.84
CA PRO A 94 5.66 -11.41 -10.69
C PRO A 94 6.21 -12.43 -9.70
N GLY A 95 5.40 -12.82 -8.71
CA GLY A 95 5.80 -13.76 -7.66
C GLY A 95 6.64 -13.18 -6.52
N ALA A 96 6.93 -11.89 -6.52
CA ALA A 96 7.57 -11.23 -5.40
C ALA A 96 6.72 -11.37 -4.12
N LYS A 97 7.37 -11.81 -3.04
CA LYS A 97 6.71 -11.96 -1.74
C LYS A 97 6.94 -10.68 -0.93
N ARG A 98 5.96 -9.79 -0.94
CA ARG A 98 5.93 -8.64 -0.03
C ARG A 98 5.14 -9.01 1.23
N LYS A 99 5.59 -8.55 2.38
CA LYS A 99 4.90 -8.76 3.66
C LYS A 99 3.77 -7.74 3.87
N SER A 100 3.80 -6.63 3.15
CA SER A 100 2.83 -5.54 3.23
C SER A 100 2.72 -4.86 1.87
N ASP A 101 1.60 -4.18 1.64
CA ASP A 101 1.37 -3.29 0.49
C ASP A 101 1.49 -1.80 0.88
N PHE A 102 1.72 -1.49 2.14
CA PHE A 102 1.90 -0.12 2.62
C PHE A 102 3.31 0.37 2.36
N PHE A 103 3.43 1.59 1.83
CA PHE A 103 4.72 2.22 1.54
C PHE A 103 5.67 2.21 2.73
N ARG A 104 5.18 2.60 3.92
CA ARG A 104 5.99 2.65 5.14
C ARG A 104 6.64 1.33 5.48
N ASP A 105 5.89 0.24 5.38
CA ASP A 105 6.40 -1.09 5.76
C ASP A 105 7.42 -1.59 4.75
N ILE A 106 7.15 -1.39 3.45
CA ILE A 106 8.07 -1.77 2.38
C ILE A 106 9.35 -0.93 2.48
N ALA A 107 9.22 0.40 2.46
CA ALA A 107 10.36 1.31 2.51
C ALA A 107 11.14 1.17 3.82
N GLY A 108 10.45 0.98 4.94
CA GLY A 108 11.07 0.80 6.25
C GLY A 108 11.95 -0.44 6.29
N SER A 109 11.43 -1.60 5.93
CA SER A 109 12.22 -2.85 5.95
C SER A 109 13.43 -2.77 5.02
N GLN A 110 13.27 -2.20 3.82
CA GLN A 110 14.38 -2.03 2.87
C GLN A 110 15.40 -0.99 3.36
N TYR A 111 14.94 0.16 3.87
CA TYR A 111 15.81 1.21 4.37
C TYR A 111 16.65 0.76 5.57
N LEU A 112 16.03 0.04 6.52
CA LEU A 112 16.74 -0.46 7.70
C LEU A 112 17.87 -1.42 7.30
N ALA A 113 17.58 -2.41 6.46
CA ALA A 113 18.59 -3.38 6.03
C ALA A 113 19.71 -2.74 5.21
N THR A 114 19.37 -1.89 4.22
CA THR A 114 20.34 -1.21 3.35
C THR A 114 21.14 -0.17 4.14
N GLY A 115 20.47 0.58 5.03
CA GLY A 115 21.09 1.61 5.83
C GLY A 115 22.16 1.08 6.79
N GLU A 116 21.91 -0.09 7.40
CA GLU A 116 22.89 -0.74 8.26
C GLU A 116 24.15 -1.15 7.48
N ALA A 117 23.96 -1.78 6.31
CA ALA A 117 25.05 -2.18 5.43
C ALA A 117 25.89 -0.98 4.96
N VAL A 118 25.21 0.06 4.46
CA VAL A 118 25.87 1.27 3.93
C VAL A 118 26.59 2.05 5.05
N ALA A 119 25.99 2.17 6.24
CA ALA A 119 26.62 2.84 7.36
C ALA A 119 27.95 2.17 7.75
N LYS A 120 27.97 0.83 7.74
CA LYS A 120 29.20 0.06 7.99
C LYS A 120 30.25 0.27 6.90
N GLU A 121 29.86 0.27 5.63
CA GLU A 121 30.76 0.49 4.49
C GLU A 121 31.34 1.91 4.50
N ALA A 122 30.51 2.91 4.81
CA ALA A 122 30.90 4.33 4.84
C ALA A 122 31.61 4.75 6.13
N GLY A 123 31.72 3.87 7.14
CA GLY A 123 32.31 4.19 8.42
C GLY A 123 31.53 5.24 9.22
N THR A 124 30.22 5.38 8.97
CA THR A 124 29.34 6.30 9.70
C THR A 124 28.44 5.56 10.68
N ARG A 125 27.74 6.30 11.55
CA ARG A 125 26.81 5.71 12.51
C ARG A 125 25.45 5.43 11.87
N TYR A 126 25.00 4.20 12.00
CA TYR A 126 23.68 3.78 11.54
C TYR A 126 22.53 4.61 12.17
N ASP A 127 22.65 4.97 13.46
CA ASP A 127 21.64 5.78 14.16
C ASP A 127 21.34 7.12 13.47
N TYR A 128 22.32 7.68 12.75
CA TYR A 128 22.11 8.92 12.00
C TYR A 128 21.17 8.70 10.82
N LEU A 129 21.35 7.62 10.06
CA LEU A 129 20.48 7.25 8.96
C LEU A 129 19.07 6.88 9.46
N LEU A 130 18.99 6.12 10.54
CA LEU A 130 17.71 5.76 11.18
C LEU A 130 16.93 7.01 11.63
N ASN A 131 17.59 7.95 12.28
CA ASN A 131 16.95 9.20 12.74
C ASN A 131 16.40 10.03 11.58
N LEU A 132 17.10 10.06 10.44
CA LEU A 132 16.62 10.76 9.24
C LEU A 132 15.37 10.09 8.67
N PHE A 133 15.34 8.77 8.62
CA PHE A 133 14.17 8.01 8.19
C PHE A 133 12.96 8.26 9.09
N ASP A 134 13.11 8.08 10.41
CA ASP A 134 12.02 8.21 11.38
C ASP A 134 11.37 9.61 11.36
N ARG A 135 12.16 10.64 11.16
CA ARG A 135 11.67 12.02 11.04
C ARG A 135 10.93 12.28 9.73
N SER A 136 11.25 11.54 8.69
CA SER A 136 10.81 11.84 7.32
C SER A 136 9.63 10.97 6.87
N ILE A 137 9.56 9.71 7.32
CA ILE A 137 8.61 8.73 6.80
C ILE A 137 7.15 9.15 7.01
N ILE A 138 6.83 9.73 8.17
CA ILE A 138 5.46 10.15 8.52
C ILE A 138 4.98 11.27 7.59
N GLU A 139 5.86 12.18 7.22
CA GLU A 139 5.51 13.27 6.27
C GLU A 139 5.14 12.69 4.90
N VAL A 140 5.94 11.76 4.41
CA VAL A 140 5.73 11.14 3.10
C VAL A 140 4.50 10.25 3.08
N GLU A 141 4.30 9.42 4.10
CA GLU A 141 3.15 8.54 4.26
C GLU A 141 1.82 9.32 4.23
N ASN A 142 1.81 10.54 4.74
CA ASN A 142 0.61 11.38 4.79
C ASN A 142 0.40 12.26 3.55
N ARG A 143 1.28 12.20 2.54
CA ARG A 143 1.10 12.93 1.28
C ARG A 143 0.02 12.31 0.41
N VAL A 144 -0.67 13.18 -0.31
CA VAL A 144 -1.64 12.81 -1.34
C VAL A 144 -1.00 13.00 -2.71
N TYR A 145 -1.04 11.97 -3.53
CA TYR A 145 -0.42 11.92 -4.86
C TYR A 145 -1.47 11.93 -5.98
N ALA A 146 -2.61 12.56 -5.76
CA ALA A 146 -3.74 12.55 -6.70
C ALA A 146 -3.36 13.02 -8.11
N ASP A 147 -2.54 14.06 -8.20
CA ASP A 147 -2.10 14.65 -9.48
C ASP A 147 -1.14 13.72 -10.27
N SER A 148 -0.50 12.78 -9.58
CA SER A 148 0.45 11.83 -10.17
C SER A 148 -0.20 10.56 -10.71
N ILE A 149 -1.45 10.23 -10.33
CA ILE A 149 -2.12 8.97 -10.70
C ILE A 149 -2.13 8.76 -12.21
N ARG A 150 -2.52 9.79 -12.96
CA ARG A 150 -2.56 9.71 -14.43
C ARG A 150 -1.19 9.41 -15.01
N ARG A 151 -0.16 10.12 -14.55
CA ARG A 151 1.23 9.93 -14.99
C ARG A 151 1.73 8.53 -14.67
N HIS A 152 1.48 8.04 -13.46
CA HIS A 152 1.86 6.68 -13.06
C HIS A 152 1.16 5.61 -13.91
N LEU A 153 -0.15 5.77 -14.17
CA LEU A 153 -0.88 4.82 -14.99
C LEU A 153 -0.38 4.80 -16.44
N LEU A 154 -0.04 5.94 -17.01
CA LEU A 154 0.53 5.98 -18.37
C LEU A 154 1.94 5.38 -18.42
N ALA A 155 2.79 5.65 -17.42
CA ALA A 155 4.12 5.03 -17.31
C ALA A 155 4.02 3.51 -17.10
N ALA A 156 3.12 3.08 -16.23
CA ALA A 156 2.84 1.67 -16.00
C ALA A 156 2.36 0.96 -17.26
N LEU A 157 1.48 1.60 -18.04
CA LEU A 157 0.99 1.04 -19.29
C LEU A 157 2.12 0.78 -20.30
N GLU A 158 3.08 1.71 -20.42
CA GLU A 158 4.28 1.51 -21.25
C GLU A 158 5.10 0.31 -20.78
N ARG A 159 5.35 0.19 -19.47
CA ARG A 159 6.08 -0.96 -18.90
C ARG A 159 5.34 -2.27 -19.12
N THR A 160 4.02 -2.25 -18.99
CA THR A 160 3.18 -3.45 -19.21
C THR A 160 3.29 -3.94 -20.64
N PHE A 161 3.31 -3.07 -21.65
CA PHE A 161 3.54 -3.47 -23.05
C PHE A 161 4.94 -4.03 -23.28
N ILE A 162 5.95 -3.53 -22.57
CA ILE A 162 7.31 -4.08 -22.62
C ILE A 162 7.36 -5.47 -21.97
N ALA A 163 6.70 -5.65 -20.85
CA ALA A 163 6.65 -6.92 -20.11
C ALA A 163 5.81 -8.01 -20.81
N LEU A 164 4.80 -7.59 -21.59
CA LEU A 164 3.88 -8.48 -22.30
C LEU A 164 3.89 -8.15 -23.82
N PRO A 165 4.99 -8.46 -24.53
CA PRO A 165 5.18 -8.05 -25.92
C PRO A 165 4.13 -8.61 -26.89
N GLU A 166 3.45 -9.71 -26.55
CA GLU A 166 2.36 -10.30 -27.32
C GLU A 166 1.12 -9.38 -27.36
N THR A 167 1.00 -8.45 -26.43
CA THR A 167 -0.10 -7.46 -26.41
C THR A 167 0.17 -6.25 -27.30
N THR A 168 1.43 -6.06 -27.74
CA THR A 168 1.87 -4.88 -28.48
C THR A 168 1.18 -4.76 -29.86
N ALA A 169 0.89 -5.88 -30.50
CA ALA A 169 0.17 -5.88 -31.80
C ALA A 169 -1.23 -5.25 -31.71
N ARG A 170 -1.80 -5.19 -30.52
CA ARG A 170 -3.12 -4.62 -30.23
C ARG A 170 -3.05 -3.37 -29.36
N ARG A 171 -1.88 -2.77 -29.26
CA ARG A 171 -1.62 -1.63 -28.39
C ARG A 171 -2.68 -0.54 -28.50
N ALA A 172 -3.04 -0.10 -29.71
CA ALA A 172 -4.02 0.96 -29.89
C ALA A 172 -5.42 0.58 -29.35
N GLN A 173 -5.81 -0.70 -29.48
CA GLN A 173 -7.07 -1.21 -29.00
C GLN A 173 -7.15 -1.31 -27.47
N VAL A 174 -6.00 -1.45 -26.80
CA VAL A 174 -5.88 -1.50 -25.34
C VAL A 174 -5.70 -0.09 -24.76
N GLU A 175 -4.83 0.70 -25.36
CA GLU A 175 -4.43 2.02 -24.87
C GLU A 175 -5.57 3.05 -24.98
N ALA A 176 -6.33 3.07 -26.07
CA ALA A 176 -7.39 4.04 -26.27
C ALA A 176 -8.53 3.93 -25.21
N PRO A 177 -9.05 2.73 -24.88
CA PRO A 177 -10.01 2.59 -23.78
C PRO A 177 -9.48 3.03 -22.42
N ILE A 178 -8.21 2.70 -22.10
CA ILE A 178 -7.58 3.10 -20.82
C ILE A 178 -7.47 4.62 -20.74
N LYS A 179 -6.96 5.27 -21.79
CA LYS A 179 -6.86 6.74 -21.84
C LYS A 179 -8.24 7.39 -21.73
N GLY A 180 -9.25 6.87 -22.41
CA GLY A 180 -10.62 7.38 -22.31
C GLY A 180 -11.17 7.33 -20.87
N ILE A 181 -10.90 6.23 -20.14
CA ILE A 181 -11.28 6.12 -18.72
C ILE A 181 -10.50 7.10 -17.85
N LEU A 182 -9.21 7.35 -18.15
CA LEU A 182 -8.42 8.34 -17.42
C LEU A 182 -8.93 9.78 -17.61
N ASP A 183 -9.56 10.05 -18.73
CA ASP A 183 -10.18 11.36 -19.03
C ASP A 183 -11.61 11.48 -18.47
N THR A 184 -12.20 10.38 -18.00
CA THR A 184 -13.54 10.38 -17.40
C THR A 184 -13.46 10.88 -15.96
N GLU A 185 -14.28 11.85 -15.60
CA GLU A 185 -14.47 12.27 -14.23
C GLU A 185 -15.27 11.19 -13.46
N LEU A 186 -14.77 10.79 -12.30
CA LEU A 186 -15.44 9.84 -11.42
C LEU A 186 -16.15 10.60 -10.30
N GLU A 187 -17.46 10.42 -10.20
CA GLU A 187 -18.27 10.99 -9.14
C GLU A 187 -18.28 10.03 -7.93
N GLU A 188 -17.97 10.57 -6.74
CA GLU A 188 -18.10 9.84 -5.49
C GLU A 188 -19.58 9.84 -5.09
N THR A 189 -20.27 8.73 -5.30
CA THR A 189 -21.70 8.61 -4.99
C THR A 189 -21.99 8.25 -3.56
N TYR A 190 -21.07 7.52 -2.90
CA TYR A 190 -21.21 7.10 -1.51
C TYR A 190 -19.86 6.77 -0.89
N VAL A 191 -19.71 7.02 0.42
CA VAL A 191 -18.52 6.72 1.19
C VAL A 191 -18.91 6.15 2.56
N VAL A 192 -18.14 5.18 3.05
CA VAL A 192 -18.31 4.60 4.38
C VAL A 192 -16.98 4.63 5.11
N GLY A 193 -17.01 5.06 6.35
CA GLY A 193 -15.86 5.07 7.24
C GLY A 193 -16.03 4.10 8.40
N THR A 194 -14.94 3.47 8.83
CA THR A 194 -14.89 2.55 9.97
C THR A 194 -13.55 2.63 10.71
N GLY A 195 -13.34 1.75 11.69
CA GLY A 195 -12.13 1.66 12.50
C GLY A 195 -12.11 2.59 13.70
N TYR A 196 -11.03 2.58 14.47
CA TYR A 196 -10.89 3.37 15.70
C TYR A 196 -10.98 4.89 15.47
N GLY A 197 -10.49 5.37 14.33
CA GLY A 197 -10.54 6.78 13.96
C GLY A 197 -11.86 7.26 13.37
N ARG A 198 -12.87 6.41 13.22
CA ARG A 198 -14.12 6.71 12.50
C ARG A 198 -14.86 7.96 13.00
N ALA A 199 -14.77 8.26 14.30
CA ALA A 199 -15.41 9.44 14.87
C ALA A 199 -14.78 10.78 14.44
N ARG A 200 -13.57 10.73 13.86
CA ARG A 200 -12.82 11.90 13.35
C ARG A 200 -12.85 12.02 11.82
N LEU A 201 -13.55 11.11 11.15
CA LEU A 201 -13.70 11.18 9.70
C LEU A 201 -14.60 12.36 9.33
N PRO A 202 -14.34 13.00 8.18
CA PRO A 202 -15.12 14.16 7.71
C PRO A 202 -16.46 13.75 7.08
N PHE A 203 -17.08 12.67 7.58
CA PHE A 203 -18.34 12.12 7.10
C PHE A 203 -19.45 12.28 8.14
N GLY A 204 -20.70 12.39 7.69
CA GLY A 204 -21.85 12.31 8.54
C GLY A 204 -21.97 10.93 9.22
N LYS A 205 -22.70 10.88 10.33
CA LYS A 205 -22.87 9.62 11.10
C LYS A 205 -23.49 8.49 10.28
N GLU A 206 -24.30 8.82 9.29
CA GLU A 206 -24.92 7.91 8.34
C GLU A 206 -23.90 7.16 7.46
N HIS A 207 -22.68 7.68 7.35
CA HIS A 207 -21.56 7.08 6.63
C HIS A 207 -20.58 6.34 7.54
N ILE A 208 -20.85 6.29 8.86
CA ILE A 208 -19.98 5.61 9.81
C ILE A 208 -20.55 4.23 10.15
N ARG A 209 -19.71 3.20 10.06
CA ARG A 209 -20.07 1.82 10.39
C ARG A 209 -19.14 1.25 11.44
N SER A 210 -19.64 0.25 12.18
CA SER A 210 -18.83 -0.53 13.11
C SER A 210 -17.85 -1.41 12.36
N GLU A 211 -16.64 -1.51 12.85
CA GLU A 211 -15.61 -2.42 12.34
C GLU A 211 -16.10 -3.87 12.28
N ILE A 212 -16.83 -4.32 13.31
CA ILE A 212 -17.38 -5.67 13.39
C ILE A 212 -18.34 -5.96 12.23
N LEU A 213 -19.21 -5.01 11.88
CA LEU A 213 -20.12 -5.14 10.74
C LEU A 213 -19.37 -5.22 9.43
N CYS A 214 -18.30 -4.41 9.27
CA CYS A 214 -17.50 -4.40 8.07
C CYS A 214 -16.70 -5.70 7.91
N HIS A 215 -16.12 -6.23 9.00
CA HIS A 215 -15.37 -7.49 8.97
C HIS A 215 -16.29 -8.69 8.69
N GLY A 216 -17.49 -8.75 9.33
CA GLY A 216 -18.46 -9.80 9.07
C GLY A 216 -18.91 -9.84 7.60
N LEU A 217 -19.35 -8.70 7.08
CA LEU A 217 -19.76 -8.57 5.68
C LEU A 217 -18.62 -8.84 4.71
N GLY A 218 -17.43 -8.29 4.98
CA GLY A 218 -16.26 -8.47 4.13
C GLY A 218 -15.84 -9.93 4.03
N ALA A 219 -15.82 -10.65 5.16
CA ALA A 219 -15.52 -12.08 5.18
C ALA A 219 -16.56 -12.90 4.38
N HIS A 220 -17.84 -12.57 4.51
CA HIS A 220 -18.91 -13.22 3.77
C HIS A 220 -18.80 -12.99 2.25
N VAL A 221 -18.46 -11.77 1.83
CA VAL A 221 -18.27 -11.44 0.40
C VAL A 221 -17.06 -12.18 -0.18
N MET A 222 -15.95 -12.24 0.56
CA MET A 222 -14.75 -12.95 0.12
C MET A 222 -14.90 -14.47 0.12
N TYR A 223 -15.68 -15.00 1.06
CA TYR A 223 -15.90 -16.44 1.26
C TYR A 223 -17.41 -16.69 1.41
N PRO A 224 -18.15 -16.83 0.30
CA PRO A 224 -19.58 -17.09 0.32
C PRO A 224 -19.92 -18.31 1.18
N GLY A 225 -20.95 -18.16 2.03
CA GLY A 225 -21.33 -19.22 2.99
C GLY A 225 -20.65 -19.12 4.34
N THR A 226 -19.81 -18.09 4.57
CA THR A 226 -19.26 -17.80 5.91
C THR A 226 -20.39 -17.58 6.91
N ALA A 227 -20.43 -18.38 7.97
CA ALA A 227 -21.39 -18.24 9.08
C ALA A 227 -20.73 -17.70 10.36
N THR A 228 -19.41 -17.87 10.49
CA THR A 228 -18.67 -17.40 11.68
C THR A 228 -17.32 -16.84 11.24
N VAL A 229 -16.96 -15.67 11.74
CA VAL A 229 -15.66 -15.03 11.56
C VAL A 229 -14.95 -14.98 12.90
N LEU A 230 -13.74 -15.52 12.98
CA LEU A 230 -12.82 -15.30 14.09
C LEU A 230 -11.81 -14.24 13.67
N ASP A 231 -12.02 -13.03 14.16
CA ASP A 231 -11.15 -11.88 13.88
C ASP A 231 -10.15 -11.72 15.04
N ILE A 232 -8.88 -12.00 14.74
CA ILE A 232 -7.78 -11.94 15.72
C ILE A 232 -6.91 -10.75 15.35
N GLY A 233 -7.15 -9.63 16.04
CA GLY A 233 -6.46 -8.37 15.81
C GLY A 233 -5.21 -8.17 16.68
N GLY A 234 -4.62 -6.99 16.56
CA GLY A 234 -3.47 -6.60 17.36
C GLY A 234 -3.81 -6.31 18.83
N GLN A 235 -5.02 -5.87 19.12
CA GLN A 235 -5.44 -5.42 20.46
C GLN A 235 -6.64 -6.19 21.01
N ASP A 236 -7.43 -6.83 20.16
CA ASP A 236 -8.65 -7.53 20.52
C ASP A 236 -8.84 -8.79 19.69
N THR A 237 -9.76 -9.63 20.14
CA THR A 237 -10.23 -10.80 19.38
C THR A 237 -11.75 -10.77 19.36
N LYS A 238 -12.35 -11.02 18.21
CA LYS A 238 -13.79 -11.02 18.01
C LYS A 238 -14.24 -12.33 17.38
N ALA A 239 -15.31 -12.93 17.90
CA ALA A 239 -16.06 -13.98 17.22
C ALA A 239 -17.37 -13.36 16.72
N ILE A 240 -17.58 -13.37 15.41
CA ILE A 240 -18.69 -12.69 14.74
C ILE A 240 -19.54 -13.74 14.03
N GLN A 241 -20.82 -13.78 14.34
CA GLN A 241 -21.78 -14.64 13.66
C GLN A 241 -22.47 -13.87 12.54
N VAL A 242 -22.55 -14.49 11.37
CA VAL A 242 -23.02 -13.85 10.13
C VAL A 242 -24.13 -14.74 9.53
N ASP A 243 -25.22 -14.10 9.14
CA ASP A 243 -26.34 -14.78 8.47
C ASP A 243 -26.03 -15.09 6.99
N PRO A 244 -26.87 -15.87 6.29
CA PRO A 244 -26.68 -16.18 4.88
C PRO A 244 -26.67 -14.96 3.92
N ALA A 245 -27.13 -13.79 4.36
CA ALA A 245 -27.11 -12.54 3.61
C ALA A 245 -25.88 -11.67 3.91
N GLY A 246 -24.99 -12.12 4.79
CA GLY A 246 -23.81 -11.37 5.20
C GLY A 246 -24.04 -10.37 6.34
N ILE A 247 -25.19 -10.44 7.00
CA ILE A 247 -25.54 -9.55 8.11
C ILE A 247 -25.05 -10.15 9.40
N VAL A 248 -24.41 -9.34 10.25
CA VAL A 248 -23.94 -9.75 11.57
C VAL A 248 -25.14 -9.91 12.51
N GLU A 249 -25.38 -11.14 12.96
CA GLU A 249 -26.45 -11.47 13.93
C GLU A 249 -26.01 -11.23 15.37
N SER A 250 -24.79 -11.64 15.69
CA SER A 250 -24.23 -11.50 17.03
C SER A 250 -22.71 -11.45 17.01
N PHE A 251 -22.11 -10.97 18.07
CA PHE A 251 -20.65 -11.04 18.24
C PHE A 251 -20.28 -11.13 19.72
N GLN A 252 -19.11 -11.71 19.96
CA GLN A 252 -18.40 -11.68 21.23
C GLN A 252 -17.05 -11.02 21.02
N MET A 253 -16.65 -10.16 21.92
CA MET A 253 -15.38 -9.45 21.84
C MET A 253 -14.62 -9.58 23.16
N ASN A 254 -13.33 -9.86 23.05
CA ASN A 254 -12.38 -9.76 24.14
C ASN A 254 -11.36 -8.68 23.80
N ASP A 255 -11.41 -7.57 24.53
CA ASP A 255 -10.53 -6.41 24.40
C ASP A 255 -9.60 -6.20 25.62
N ARG A 256 -9.57 -7.19 26.52
CA ARG A 256 -8.72 -7.16 27.72
C ARG A 256 -7.27 -7.56 27.39
N CYS A 257 -6.35 -7.22 28.28
CA CYS A 257 -4.92 -7.50 28.16
C CYS A 257 -4.60 -8.85 27.50
N ALA A 258 -3.76 -8.84 26.49
CA ALA A 258 -3.35 -10.00 25.68
C ALA A 258 -4.49 -10.71 24.90
N ALA A 259 -5.67 -10.13 24.81
CA ALA A 259 -6.76 -10.65 24.00
C ALA A 259 -6.47 -10.54 22.50
N GLY A 260 -5.61 -9.60 22.09
CA GLY A 260 -5.09 -9.49 20.73
C GLY A 260 -3.76 -10.21 20.63
N CYS A 261 -3.70 -11.25 19.81
CA CYS A 261 -2.46 -12.04 19.62
C CYS A 261 -1.30 -11.20 19.09
N GLY A 262 -1.55 -10.18 18.26
CA GLY A 262 -0.51 -9.34 17.69
C GLY A 262 0.31 -8.59 18.75
N ARG A 263 -0.35 -7.98 19.72
CA ARG A 263 0.34 -7.26 20.81
C ARG A 263 1.08 -8.22 21.75
N TYR A 264 0.50 -9.38 22.02
CA TYR A 264 1.15 -10.41 22.83
C TYR A 264 2.40 -10.99 22.13
N LEU A 265 2.30 -11.25 20.82
CA LEU A 265 3.44 -11.67 20.02
C LEU A 265 4.56 -10.62 20.02
N GLY A 266 4.19 -9.32 19.96
CA GLY A 266 5.15 -8.22 20.08
C GLY A 266 5.90 -8.26 21.40
N TYR A 267 5.21 -8.42 22.51
CA TYR A 267 5.87 -8.55 23.83
C TYR A 267 6.79 -9.76 23.91
N ILE A 268 6.36 -10.91 23.39
CA ILE A 268 7.24 -12.11 23.38
C ILE A 268 8.47 -11.87 22.50
N ALA A 269 8.31 -11.25 21.33
CA ALA A 269 9.43 -10.95 20.46
C ALA A 269 10.44 -10.01 21.11
N ASP A 270 9.96 -8.96 21.79
CA ASP A 270 10.79 -8.03 22.53
C ASP A 270 11.57 -8.71 23.67
N GLU A 271 10.90 -9.55 24.48
CA GLU A 271 11.52 -10.31 25.57
C GLU A 271 12.57 -11.33 25.05
N MET A 272 12.33 -11.91 23.89
CA MET A 272 13.25 -12.85 23.25
C MET A 272 14.33 -12.16 22.41
N ASN A 273 14.31 -10.83 22.33
CA ASN A 273 15.16 -10.03 21.44
C ASN A 273 15.12 -10.51 19.98
N MET A 274 13.93 -10.86 19.51
CA MET A 274 13.63 -11.33 18.15
C MET A 274 12.71 -10.32 17.46
N GLY A 275 12.85 -10.18 16.15
CA GLY A 275 11.85 -9.46 15.34
C GLY A 275 10.56 -10.26 15.20
N LEU A 276 9.44 -9.58 14.94
CA LEU A 276 8.14 -10.20 14.61
C LEU A 276 8.09 -10.87 13.21
N HIS A 277 9.20 -10.94 12.54
CA HIS A 277 9.32 -11.38 11.13
C HIS A 277 9.80 -12.80 11.00
#